data_e5cf15f00f344aa3760db8dee047d6c5
#
_entry.id   e5cf15f00f344aa3760db8dee047d6c5
#
_cell.length_a   1.000
_cell.length_b   1.000
_cell.length_c   1.000
_cell.angle_alpha   90.00
_cell.angle_beta   90.00
_cell.angle_gamma   90.00
#
_symmetry.space_group_name_H-M   'P 1'
#
loop_
_entity.id
_entity.type
_entity.pdbx_description
1 polymer ?
#
loop_
_entity_poly.entity_id
_entity_poly.type
_entity_poly.pdbx_seq_one_letter_code
_entity_poly.pdbx_strand_id
1 'polypeptide(L)'
;MPKARKVIDKVYLSLSVLVSLILLILICHHFLWAMIVPEVSYTNMNLVPPMLINPVFLGLILTALAFGDYFWSMWLNRRFRQADRTITFHSDRKSVTLRIADIAYIESNDTEVKIETTKGEIFRNKTRISQWENLLGDDFLRIHRSYLVNADLAEMVSPDVVSVHGTRLPVSRKYKEVTGIVLTKTEIPFPR
;
A
#
# COMPACT_ATOMS: atom_id res chain seq x y z
N MET A 1 10.68 13.32 12.18
CA MET A 1 10.95 12.63 10.91
C MET A 1 9.93 12.83 9.77
N PRO A 2 8.76 13.49 9.93
CA PRO A 2 7.83 13.72 8.79
C PRO A 2 8.32 14.73 7.76
N LYS A 3 9.24 15.65 8.11
CA LYS A 3 9.78 16.64 7.14
C LYS A 3 10.69 16.01 6.07
N ALA A 4 11.55 15.06 6.44
CA ALA A 4 12.46 14.40 5.50
C ALA A 4 11.70 13.62 4.41
N ARG A 5 10.58 13.03 4.75
CA ARG A 5 9.75 12.23 3.84
C ARG A 5 9.02 13.09 2.81
N LYS A 6 8.41 14.21 3.23
CA LYS A 6 7.81 15.16 2.28
C LYS A 6 8.82 15.74 1.29
N VAL A 7 10.10 15.79 1.67
CA VAL A 7 11.19 16.21 0.78
C VAL A 7 11.50 15.08 -0.23
N ILE A 8 11.56 13.83 0.24
CA ILE A 8 11.82 12.66 -0.63
C ILE A 8 10.69 12.50 -1.67
N ASP A 9 9.41 12.60 -1.26
CA ASP A 9 8.27 12.52 -2.18
C ASP A 9 8.28 13.65 -3.21
N LYS A 10 8.65 14.87 -2.81
CA LYS A 10 8.80 16.00 -3.74
C LYS A 10 9.98 15.81 -4.70
N VAL A 11 11.10 15.25 -4.23
CA VAL A 11 12.26 14.96 -5.06
C VAL A 11 11.93 13.87 -6.09
N TYR A 12 11.26 12.81 -5.68
CA TYR A 12 10.79 11.76 -6.59
C TYR A 12 9.81 12.29 -7.63
N LEU A 13 8.83 13.08 -7.23
CA LEU A 13 7.88 13.70 -8.14
C LEU A 13 8.58 14.63 -9.14
N SER A 14 9.51 15.47 -8.68
CA SER A 14 10.27 16.36 -9.55
C SER A 14 11.18 15.61 -10.52
N LEU A 15 11.78 14.50 -10.08
CA LEU A 15 12.63 13.65 -10.92
C LEU A 15 11.81 12.94 -12.00
N SER A 16 10.65 12.40 -11.65
CA SER A 16 9.71 11.75 -12.58
C SER A 16 9.23 12.74 -13.66
N VAL A 17 8.83 13.95 -13.26
CA VAL A 17 8.43 15.02 -14.18
C VAL A 17 9.59 15.42 -15.08
N LEU A 18 10.81 15.56 -14.54
CA LEU A 18 12.01 15.91 -15.31
C LEU A 18 12.32 14.85 -16.38
N VAL A 19 12.30 13.56 -16.01
CA VAL A 19 12.54 12.44 -16.93
C VAL A 19 11.48 12.41 -18.02
N SER A 20 10.19 12.59 -17.69
CA SER A 20 9.11 12.67 -18.66
C SER A 20 9.27 13.84 -19.63
N LEU A 21 9.74 14.98 -19.14
CA LEU A 21 9.97 16.18 -19.97
C LEU A 21 11.15 15.98 -20.92
N ILE A 22 12.24 15.38 -20.46
CA ILE A 22 13.41 15.03 -21.30
C ILE A 22 12.99 14.06 -22.41
N LEU A 23 12.23 13.03 -22.08
CA LEU A 23 11.72 12.06 -23.06
C LEU A 23 10.79 12.71 -24.09
N LEU A 24 9.91 13.62 -23.65
CA LEU A 24 9.06 14.39 -24.54
C LEU A 24 9.87 15.24 -25.50
N ILE A 25 10.89 15.94 -25.01
CA ILE A 25 11.80 16.76 -25.84
C ILE A 25 12.53 15.88 -26.85
N LEU A 26 13.03 14.72 -26.46
CA LEU A 26 13.70 13.78 -27.37
C LEU A 26 12.76 13.27 -28.49
N ILE A 27 11.50 12.96 -28.13
CA ILE A 27 10.48 12.55 -29.10
C ILE A 27 10.16 13.69 -30.07
N CYS A 28 9.93 14.90 -29.56
CA CYS A 28 9.69 16.09 -30.40
C CYS A 28 10.87 16.40 -31.31
N HIS A 29 12.10 16.38 -30.78
CA HIS A 29 13.32 16.57 -31.56
C HIS A 29 13.45 15.53 -32.68
N HIS A 30 13.19 14.25 -32.37
CA HIS A 30 13.25 13.19 -33.36
C HIS A 30 12.19 13.35 -34.47
N PHE A 31 10.98 13.76 -34.08
CA PHE A 31 9.89 14.03 -35.03
C PHE A 31 10.20 15.25 -35.93
N LEU A 32 10.79 16.30 -35.35
CA LEU A 32 11.20 17.49 -36.10
C LEU A 32 12.29 17.13 -37.12
N TRP A 33 13.30 16.38 -36.75
CA TRP A 33 14.35 15.89 -37.63
C TRP A 33 13.79 15.04 -38.76
N ALA A 34 12.88 14.14 -38.49
CA ALA A 34 12.21 13.30 -39.49
C ALA A 34 11.39 14.14 -40.53
N MET A 35 10.88 15.31 -40.10
CA MET A 35 10.16 16.23 -40.99
C MET A 35 11.08 17.13 -41.82
N ILE A 36 12.20 17.54 -41.25
CA ILE A 36 13.11 18.52 -41.90
C ILE A 36 14.10 17.86 -42.86
N VAL A 37 14.45 16.58 -42.59
CA VAL A 37 15.43 15.83 -43.38
C VAL A 37 14.82 14.55 -43.91
N PRO A 38 13.98 14.61 -44.96
CA PRO A 38 13.27 13.44 -45.49
C PRO A 38 14.20 12.40 -46.17
N GLU A 39 15.46 12.77 -46.48
CA GLU A 39 16.39 11.93 -47.21
C GLU A 39 17.56 11.35 -46.37
N VAL A 40 17.60 11.54 -45.05
CA VAL A 40 18.59 10.83 -44.23
C VAL A 40 18.16 9.38 -44.18
N SER A 41 18.72 8.62 -45.08
CA SER A 41 18.60 7.19 -45.17
C SER A 41 18.94 6.58 -43.82
N TYR A 42 17.91 6.07 -43.14
CA TYR A 42 18.02 5.33 -41.87
C TYR A 42 18.90 4.06 -41.96
N THR A 43 19.49 3.81 -43.12
CA THR A 43 20.28 2.64 -43.45
C THR A 43 21.59 2.51 -42.71
N ASN A 44 22.10 3.56 -42.07
CA ASN A 44 23.37 3.53 -41.34
C ASN A 44 23.25 3.57 -39.79
N MET A 45 22.05 3.58 -39.24
CA MET A 45 21.85 3.42 -37.79
C MET A 45 21.56 1.96 -37.42
N ASN A 46 22.45 1.05 -37.79
CA ASN A 46 22.37 -0.38 -37.41
C ASN A 46 22.53 -0.64 -35.92
N LEU A 47 22.72 0.40 -35.08
CA LEU A 47 22.90 0.27 -33.63
C LEU A 47 21.58 0.37 -32.84
N VAL A 48 20.49 0.89 -33.42
CA VAL A 48 19.21 1.01 -32.70
C VAL A 48 18.14 0.26 -33.45
N PRO A 49 17.48 -0.75 -32.85
CA PRO A 49 16.39 -1.46 -33.49
C PRO A 49 15.30 -0.50 -33.95
N PRO A 50 14.74 -0.67 -35.16
CA PRO A 50 13.69 0.22 -35.71
C PRO A 50 12.45 0.35 -34.81
N MET A 51 12.19 -0.65 -33.99
CA MET A 51 11.11 -0.64 -32.98
C MET A 51 11.27 0.46 -31.93
N LEU A 52 12.52 0.78 -31.51
CA LEU A 52 12.78 1.80 -30.50
C LEU A 52 12.63 3.23 -31.04
N ILE A 53 12.56 3.39 -32.37
CA ILE A 53 12.38 4.66 -33.04
C ILE A 53 10.89 4.94 -33.34
N ASN A 54 10.05 3.93 -33.21
CA ASN A 54 8.60 4.07 -33.46
C ASN A 54 7.95 4.89 -32.32
N PRO A 55 7.35 6.07 -32.62
CA PRO A 55 6.73 6.94 -31.61
C PRO A 55 5.57 6.27 -30.88
N VAL A 56 4.87 5.34 -31.52
CA VAL A 56 3.78 4.57 -30.87
C VAL A 56 4.34 3.62 -29.83
N PHE A 57 5.46 2.95 -30.13
CA PHE A 57 6.12 2.03 -29.20
C PHE A 57 6.70 2.79 -28.00
N LEU A 58 7.34 3.95 -28.23
CA LEU A 58 7.81 4.83 -27.15
C LEU A 58 6.66 5.35 -26.29
N GLY A 59 5.53 5.73 -26.90
CA GLY A 59 4.33 6.15 -26.19
C GLY A 59 3.76 5.06 -25.30
N LEU A 60 3.75 3.81 -25.76
CA LEU A 60 3.31 2.66 -24.96
C LEU A 60 4.25 2.41 -23.75
N ILE A 61 5.55 2.48 -23.96
CA ILE A 61 6.52 2.32 -22.87
C ILE A 61 6.37 3.43 -21.82
N LEU A 62 6.24 4.68 -22.26
CA LEU A 62 6.04 5.81 -21.34
C LEU A 62 4.75 5.69 -20.54
N THR A 63 3.66 5.27 -21.20
CA THR A 63 2.38 5.04 -20.53
C THR A 63 2.49 3.90 -19.51
N ALA A 64 3.15 2.80 -19.86
CA ALA A 64 3.38 1.67 -18.96
C ALA A 64 4.23 2.06 -17.74
N LEU A 65 5.29 2.86 -17.95
CA LEU A 65 6.12 3.38 -16.86
C LEU A 65 5.35 4.33 -15.94
N ALA A 66 4.56 5.25 -16.51
CA ALA A 66 3.72 6.16 -15.73
C ALA A 66 2.65 5.41 -14.92
N PHE A 67 2.01 4.39 -15.50
CA PHE A 67 1.08 3.51 -14.78
C PHE A 67 1.78 2.71 -13.69
N GLY A 68 2.98 2.19 -13.95
CA GLY A 68 3.78 1.47 -12.97
C GLY A 68 4.13 2.34 -11.77
N ASP A 69 4.59 3.59 -12.02
CA ASP A 69 4.95 4.54 -10.98
C ASP A 69 3.71 5.00 -10.16
N TYR A 70 2.58 5.24 -10.84
CA TYR A 70 1.31 5.54 -10.18
C TYR A 70 0.85 4.41 -9.26
N PHE A 71 0.90 3.15 -9.75
CA PHE A 71 0.48 1.98 -8.98
C PHE A 71 1.43 1.71 -7.80
N TRP A 72 2.74 1.87 -8.02
CA TRP A 72 3.77 1.75 -7.00
C TRP A 72 3.63 2.81 -5.90
N SER A 73 3.41 4.06 -6.28
CA SER A 73 3.21 5.16 -5.33
C SER A 73 1.93 4.98 -4.51
N MET A 74 0.85 4.50 -5.13
CA MET A 74 -0.41 4.21 -4.47
C MET A 74 -0.26 3.06 -3.45
N TRP A 75 0.49 2.00 -3.81
CA TRP A 75 0.79 0.87 -2.93
C TRP A 75 1.69 1.28 -1.76
N LEU A 76 2.75 2.03 -2.02
CA LEU A 76 3.61 2.60 -0.99
C LEU A 76 2.84 3.52 -0.06
N ASN A 77 2.02 4.41 -0.57
CA ASN A 77 1.23 5.34 0.24
C ASN A 77 0.25 4.61 1.17
N ARG A 78 -0.33 3.49 0.76
CA ARG A 78 -1.18 2.68 1.64
C ARG A 78 -0.38 2.13 2.83
N ARG A 79 0.76 1.48 2.58
CA ARG A 79 1.62 0.91 3.65
C ARG A 79 2.18 1.97 4.60
N PHE A 80 2.56 3.10 4.06
CA PHE A 80 3.20 4.15 4.85
C PHE A 80 2.22 5.09 5.56
N ARG A 81 0.99 5.21 5.08
CA ARG A 81 -0.04 6.00 5.77
C ARG A 81 -0.43 5.37 7.11
N GLN A 82 -0.35 4.04 7.23
CA GLN A 82 -0.58 3.33 8.49
C GLN A 82 0.54 3.55 9.51
N ALA A 83 1.80 3.52 9.07
CA ALA A 83 2.97 3.62 9.97
C ALA A 83 3.03 4.93 10.77
N ASP A 84 2.44 6.02 10.27
CA ASP A 84 2.48 7.34 10.91
C ASP A 84 1.17 7.72 11.63
N ARG A 85 0.09 6.92 11.48
CA ARG A 85 -1.18 7.19 12.18
C ARG A 85 -1.07 6.75 13.63
N THR A 86 -1.33 7.69 14.53
CA THR A 86 -1.39 7.42 15.97
C THR A 86 -2.82 7.58 16.45
N ILE A 87 -3.19 6.79 17.43
CA ILE A 87 -4.46 6.87 18.14
C ILE A 87 -4.20 7.11 19.62
N THR A 88 -4.95 8.00 20.21
CA THR A 88 -4.89 8.29 21.65
C THR A 88 -6.21 7.85 22.30
N PHE A 89 -6.11 7.05 23.35
CA PHE A 89 -7.25 6.56 24.12
C PHE A 89 -6.90 6.45 25.60
N HIS A 90 -7.92 6.24 26.43
CA HIS A 90 -7.73 6.06 27.87
C HIS A 90 -7.68 4.58 28.23
N SER A 91 -6.59 4.15 28.86
CA SER A 91 -6.43 2.83 29.47
C SER A 91 -6.05 3.02 30.92
N ASP A 92 -6.75 2.35 31.84
CA ASP A 92 -6.48 2.39 33.28
C ASP A 92 -6.26 3.81 33.86
N ARG A 93 -7.14 4.74 33.46
CA ARG A 93 -7.11 6.19 33.83
C ARG A 93 -5.92 6.97 33.29
N LYS A 94 -5.09 6.38 32.43
CA LYS A 94 -3.97 7.05 31.75
C LYS A 94 -4.30 7.25 30.27
N SER A 95 -3.85 8.35 29.72
CA SER A 95 -3.88 8.57 28.27
C SER A 95 -2.72 7.81 27.62
N VAL A 96 -3.04 6.91 26.69
CA VAL A 96 -2.08 6.11 25.97
C VAL A 96 -2.16 6.49 24.50
N THR A 97 -1.01 6.71 23.87
CA THR A 97 -0.90 6.96 22.42
C THR A 97 -0.14 5.82 21.77
N LEU A 98 -0.81 5.13 20.86
CA LEU A 98 -0.23 4.03 20.08
C LEU A 98 -0.22 4.35 18.60
N ARG A 99 0.76 3.83 17.86
CA ARG A 99 0.70 3.79 16.41
C ARG A 99 -0.25 2.69 15.99
N ILE A 100 -1.08 2.94 14.98
CA ILE A 100 -2.04 1.96 14.48
C ILE A 100 -1.31 0.70 13.98
N ALA A 101 -0.14 0.85 13.36
CA ALA A 101 0.70 -0.24 12.91
C ALA A 101 1.24 -1.14 14.06
N ASP A 102 1.30 -0.62 15.29
CA ASP A 102 1.76 -1.40 16.46
C ASP A 102 0.62 -2.21 17.09
N ILE A 103 -0.64 -2.04 16.67
CA ILE A 103 -1.79 -2.79 17.16
C ILE A 103 -1.91 -4.08 16.34
N ALA A 104 -1.85 -5.23 17.00
CA ALA A 104 -2.00 -6.55 16.36
C ALA A 104 -3.47 -6.93 16.19
N TYR A 105 -4.23 -6.94 17.27
CA TYR A 105 -5.66 -7.19 17.24
C TYR A 105 -6.36 -6.58 18.46
N ILE A 106 -7.68 -6.50 18.38
CA ILE A 106 -8.56 -6.03 19.45
C ILE A 106 -9.57 -7.12 19.76
N GLU A 107 -9.65 -7.49 21.02
CA GLU A 107 -10.61 -8.46 21.55
C GLU A 107 -11.68 -7.74 22.39
N SER A 108 -12.95 -8.00 22.11
CA SER A 108 -14.06 -7.52 22.94
C SER A 108 -14.41 -8.57 23.97
N ASN A 109 -14.39 -8.17 25.24
CA ASN A 109 -14.85 -8.95 26.35
C ASN A 109 -15.96 -8.17 27.05
N ASP A 110 -17.19 -8.64 26.99
CA ASP A 110 -18.46 -8.09 27.49
C ASP A 110 -18.52 -6.59 27.84
N THR A 111 -17.66 -6.12 28.72
CA THR A 111 -17.66 -4.74 29.27
C THR A 111 -16.54 -3.85 28.76
N GLU A 112 -15.49 -4.45 28.20
CA GLU A 112 -14.30 -3.74 27.74
C GLU A 112 -13.68 -4.39 26.52
N VAL A 113 -12.81 -3.69 25.85
CA VAL A 113 -11.94 -4.23 24.80
C VAL A 113 -10.50 -4.30 25.28
N LYS A 114 -9.82 -5.35 24.89
CA LYS A 114 -8.39 -5.54 25.05
C LYS A 114 -7.72 -5.26 23.72
N ILE A 115 -6.72 -4.40 23.75
CA ILE A 115 -5.93 -4.01 22.59
C ILE A 115 -4.56 -4.66 22.77
N GLU A 116 -4.23 -5.62 21.92
CA GLU A 116 -2.93 -6.28 21.93
C GLU A 116 -2.02 -5.67 20.87
N THR A 117 -0.79 -5.36 21.29
CA THR A 117 0.22 -4.78 20.40
C THR A 117 1.15 -5.85 19.87
N THR A 118 1.88 -5.53 18.79
CA THR A 118 2.93 -6.39 18.22
C THR A 118 4.09 -6.66 19.19
N LYS A 119 4.18 -5.88 20.29
CA LYS A 119 5.16 -6.10 21.36
C LYS A 119 4.64 -6.97 22.50
N GLY A 120 3.39 -7.44 22.41
CA GLY A 120 2.75 -8.21 23.47
C GLY A 120 2.21 -7.37 24.64
N GLU A 121 2.18 -6.04 24.50
CA GLU A 121 1.56 -5.17 25.50
C GLU A 121 0.04 -5.22 25.35
N ILE A 122 -0.69 -5.27 26.46
CA ILE A 122 -2.15 -5.32 26.50
C ILE A 122 -2.69 -4.07 27.16
N PHE A 123 -3.53 -3.33 26.43
CA PHE A 123 -4.25 -2.16 26.94
C PHE A 123 -5.73 -2.47 27.02
N ARG A 124 -6.43 -1.90 28.01
CA ARG A 124 -7.86 -2.07 28.22
C ARG A 124 -8.58 -0.75 28.00
N ASN A 125 -9.72 -0.83 27.32
CA ASN A 125 -10.56 0.34 27.05
C ASN A 125 -12.04 -0.03 27.12
N LYS A 126 -12.89 0.87 27.62
CA LYS A 126 -14.34 0.64 27.76
C LYS A 126 -15.12 0.99 26.50
N THR A 127 -14.45 1.40 25.44
CA THR A 127 -15.08 1.71 24.13
C THR A 127 -15.49 0.44 23.42
N ARG A 128 -16.69 0.43 22.79
CA ARG A 128 -17.19 -0.74 22.07
C ARG A 128 -16.32 -1.07 20.85
N ILE A 129 -16.19 -2.36 20.53
CA ILE A 129 -15.42 -2.83 19.38
C ILE A 129 -15.89 -2.23 18.04
N SER A 130 -17.18 -1.93 17.88
CA SER A 130 -17.71 -1.25 16.68
C SER A 130 -17.20 0.19 16.53
N GLN A 131 -16.95 0.88 17.62
CA GLN A 131 -16.34 2.22 17.57
C GLN A 131 -14.87 2.13 17.17
N TRP A 132 -14.16 1.10 17.65
CA TRP A 132 -12.80 0.81 17.21
C TRP A 132 -12.73 0.46 15.73
N GLU A 133 -13.67 -0.35 15.21
CA GLU A 133 -13.80 -0.67 13.79
C GLU A 133 -13.94 0.60 12.94
N ASN A 134 -14.82 1.52 13.32
CA ASN A 134 -15.00 2.79 12.60
C ASN A 134 -13.76 3.70 12.69
N LEU A 135 -13.07 3.70 13.82
CA LEU A 135 -11.92 4.56 14.08
C LEU A 135 -10.66 4.10 13.32
N LEU A 136 -10.46 2.79 13.26
CA LEU A 136 -9.32 2.17 12.57
C LEU A 136 -9.57 2.03 11.05
N GLY A 137 -10.84 1.92 10.63
CA GLY A 137 -11.23 1.85 9.22
C GLY A 137 -10.70 0.62 8.50
N ASP A 138 -10.32 0.80 7.23
CA ASP A 138 -9.91 -0.29 6.32
C ASP A 138 -8.61 -0.99 6.70
N ASP A 139 -7.87 -0.45 7.67
CA ASP A 139 -6.62 -1.03 8.16
C ASP A 139 -6.88 -2.27 9.03
N PHE A 140 -8.12 -2.40 9.53
CA PHE A 140 -8.52 -3.49 10.41
C PHE A 140 -9.70 -4.26 9.84
N LEU A 141 -9.62 -5.57 9.96
CA LEU A 141 -10.63 -6.50 9.49
C LEU A 141 -11.38 -7.12 10.66
N ARG A 142 -12.71 -7.02 10.65
CA ARG A 142 -13.54 -7.72 11.61
C ARG A 142 -13.74 -9.15 11.19
N ILE A 143 -13.19 -10.09 11.97
CA ILE A 143 -13.26 -11.54 11.71
C ILE A 143 -14.29 -12.27 12.58
N HIS A 144 -14.68 -11.65 13.70
CA HIS A 144 -15.63 -12.21 14.66
C HIS A 144 -16.41 -11.08 15.35
N ARG A 145 -17.54 -11.40 16.00
CA ARG A 145 -18.26 -10.42 16.83
C ARG A 145 -17.37 -9.80 17.91
N SER A 146 -16.34 -10.55 18.37
CA SER A 146 -15.42 -10.16 19.44
C SER A 146 -14.00 -9.86 18.95
N TYR A 147 -13.66 -10.06 17.67
CA TYR A 147 -12.29 -9.88 17.19
C TYR A 147 -12.22 -8.93 15.99
N LEU A 148 -11.31 -7.97 16.09
CA LEU A 148 -10.92 -7.04 15.05
C LEU A 148 -9.40 -7.13 14.89
N VAL A 149 -8.91 -7.49 13.72
CA VAL A 149 -7.50 -7.81 13.47
C VAL A 149 -6.88 -6.82 12.50
N ASN A 150 -5.60 -6.55 12.67
CA ASN A 150 -4.83 -5.76 11.70
C ASN A 150 -4.65 -6.58 10.41
N ALA A 151 -5.16 -6.07 9.30
CA ALA A 151 -5.17 -6.79 8.03
C ALA A 151 -3.76 -7.05 7.47
N ASP A 152 -2.79 -6.19 7.78
CA ASP A 152 -1.40 -6.34 7.32
C ASP A 152 -0.62 -7.40 8.11
N LEU A 153 -1.07 -7.75 9.32
CA LEU A 153 -0.43 -8.71 10.22
C LEU A 153 -1.18 -10.04 10.29
N ALA A 154 -2.34 -10.12 9.61
CA ALA A 154 -3.22 -11.28 9.64
C ALA A 154 -2.91 -12.25 8.51
N GLU A 155 -2.72 -13.51 8.84
CA GLU A 155 -2.49 -14.62 7.91
C GLU A 155 -3.61 -15.64 8.03
N MET A 156 -4.15 -16.10 6.91
CA MET A 156 -5.19 -17.13 6.92
C MET A 156 -4.55 -18.53 7.11
N VAL A 157 -4.83 -19.16 8.24
CA VAL A 157 -4.36 -20.53 8.51
C VAL A 157 -5.37 -21.56 7.98
N SER A 158 -6.66 -21.26 8.13
CA SER A 158 -7.78 -22.07 7.63
C SER A 158 -9.00 -21.18 7.43
N PRO A 159 -10.06 -21.64 6.72
CA PRO A 159 -11.29 -20.86 6.54
C PRO A 159 -11.95 -20.39 7.84
N ASP A 160 -11.62 -21.02 8.97
CA ASP A 160 -12.17 -20.75 10.30
C ASP A 160 -11.18 -20.10 11.26
N VAL A 161 -9.91 -19.97 10.87
CA VAL A 161 -8.83 -19.52 11.76
C VAL A 161 -7.88 -18.58 11.05
N VAL A 162 -7.69 -17.40 11.62
CA VAL A 162 -6.67 -16.43 11.23
C VAL A 162 -5.59 -16.37 12.30
N SER A 163 -4.33 -16.36 11.88
CA SER A 163 -3.18 -16.12 12.75
C SER A 163 -2.80 -14.65 12.70
N VAL A 164 -2.63 -14.04 13.85
CA VAL A 164 -2.11 -12.67 13.97
C VAL A 164 -0.98 -12.67 14.96
N HIS A 165 0.20 -12.38 14.49
CA HIS A 165 1.41 -12.33 15.32
C HIS A 165 1.61 -13.61 16.19
N GLY A 166 1.31 -14.79 15.58
CA GLY A 166 1.43 -16.08 16.25
C GLY A 166 0.19 -16.52 17.07
N THR A 167 -0.78 -15.63 17.30
CA THR A 167 -2.02 -15.95 18.01
C THR A 167 -3.10 -16.39 17.02
N ARG A 168 -3.72 -17.56 17.25
CA ARG A 168 -4.80 -18.09 16.42
C ARG A 168 -6.15 -17.59 16.90
N LEU A 169 -6.87 -16.91 16.00
CA LEU A 169 -8.17 -16.30 16.29
C LEU A 169 -9.28 -16.93 15.44
N PRO A 170 -10.46 -17.19 15.99
CA PRO A 170 -11.56 -17.81 15.26
C PRO A 170 -12.25 -16.81 14.33
N VAL A 171 -12.60 -17.27 13.13
CA VAL A 171 -13.41 -16.52 12.16
C VAL A 171 -14.86 -17.00 12.24
N SER A 172 -15.82 -16.11 12.46
CA SER A 172 -17.22 -16.50 12.48
C SER A 172 -17.80 -16.58 11.06
N ARG A 173 -18.85 -17.40 10.88
CA ARG A 173 -19.49 -17.67 9.58
C ARG A 173 -19.84 -16.40 8.81
N LYS A 174 -20.32 -15.37 9.50
CA LYS A 174 -20.71 -14.08 8.90
C LYS A 174 -19.57 -13.36 8.21
N TYR A 175 -18.34 -13.51 8.69
CA TYR A 175 -17.17 -12.75 8.22
C TYR A 175 -16.22 -13.57 7.34
N LYS A 176 -16.46 -14.89 7.13
CA LYS A 176 -15.58 -15.78 6.37
C LYS A 176 -15.32 -15.31 4.94
N GLU A 177 -16.38 -14.93 4.24
CA GLU A 177 -16.27 -14.51 2.83
C GLU A 177 -15.42 -13.26 2.70
N VAL A 178 -15.69 -12.22 3.49
CA VAL A 178 -14.94 -10.97 3.47
C VAL A 178 -13.50 -11.19 3.91
N THR A 179 -13.29 -11.99 4.96
CA THR A 179 -11.95 -12.32 5.46
C THR A 179 -11.14 -13.07 4.40
N GLY A 180 -11.74 -14.04 3.71
CA GLY A 180 -11.10 -14.77 2.62
C GLY A 180 -10.67 -13.85 1.49
N ILE A 181 -11.56 -12.99 1.00
CA ILE A 181 -11.24 -12.06 -0.09
C ILE A 181 -10.11 -11.10 0.28
N VAL A 182 -10.16 -10.54 1.49
CA VAL A 182 -9.18 -9.52 1.91
C VAL A 182 -7.80 -10.14 2.12
N LEU A 183 -7.70 -11.25 2.86
CA LEU A 183 -6.42 -11.86 3.20
C LEU A 183 -5.77 -12.60 2.03
N THR A 184 -6.55 -13.28 1.17
CA THR A 184 -6.01 -13.93 -0.03
C THR A 184 -5.46 -12.90 -1.04
N LYS A 185 -6.03 -11.70 -1.10
CA LYS A 185 -5.54 -10.62 -1.94
C LYS A 185 -4.19 -10.06 -1.46
N THR A 186 -3.83 -10.27 -0.20
CA THR A 186 -2.56 -9.82 0.40
C THR A 186 -1.43 -10.80 0.11
N GLU A 187 -1.73 -12.07 -0.17
CA GLU A 187 -0.78 -13.11 -0.58
C GLU A 187 -0.49 -13.08 -2.09
N ILE A 188 0.01 -11.99 -2.65
CA ILE A 188 0.68 -12.03 -3.95
C ILE A 188 2.13 -12.45 -3.67
N PRO A 189 2.52 -13.72 -3.94
CA PRO A 189 3.88 -14.17 -3.70
C PRO A 189 4.81 -13.43 -4.67
N PHE A 190 5.86 -12.80 -4.13
CA PHE A 190 7.00 -12.43 -4.97
C PHE A 190 7.57 -13.71 -5.60
N PRO A 191 7.78 -13.76 -6.91
CA PRO A 191 8.57 -14.83 -7.52
C PRO A 191 9.98 -14.79 -6.92
N ARG A 192 10.41 -15.94 -6.44
CA ARG A 192 11.78 -16.16 -5.94
C ARG A 192 12.80 -16.00 -7.05
#